data_51411bd2860ded0120d231e6f9775efd
#
_entry.id   51411bd2860ded0120d231e6f9775efd
#
_cell.length_a   1.000
_cell.length_b   1.000
_cell.length_c   1.000
_cell.angle_alpha   90.00
_cell.angle_beta   90.00
_cell.angle_gamma   90.00
#
_symmetry.space_group_name_H-M   'P 1'
#
loop_
_entity.id
_entity.type
_entity.pdbx_description
1 polymer ?
#
loop_
_entity_poly.entity_id
_entity_poly.type
_entity_poly.pdbx_seq_one_letter_code
_entity_poly.pdbx_strand_id
1 'polypeptide(L)'
;IVYARIGERLRIAAMVDIVGFDPGLEPARLALLRQQARDTFPQGGDFDAAVEWAGMRPATPTGVPLVGNGGYRNLWLNLGHGALGFTLACGSGRLLAEQIGRRPPSIDTSGLLPRGALAG
;
A
#
# COMPACT_ATOMS: atom_id res chain seq x y z
N ILE A 1 15.04 0.94 1.92
CA ILE A 1 14.68 2.37 1.86
C ILE A 1 14.24 2.69 0.44
N VAL A 2 13.16 3.42 0.29
CA VAL A 2 12.66 3.91 -1.00
C VAL A 2 12.78 5.44 -1.00
N TYR A 3 13.37 5.98 -2.03
CA TYR A 3 13.51 7.41 -2.27
C TYR A 3 12.65 7.80 -3.48
N ALA A 4 11.86 8.86 -3.35
CA ALA A 4 11.04 9.37 -4.43
C ALA A 4 10.99 10.89 -4.41
N ARG A 5 11.27 11.51 -5.55
CA ARG A 5 11.04 12.95 -5.71
C ARG A 5 9.55 13.19 -6.00
N ILE A 6 8.91 14.02 -5.20
CA ILE A 6 7.52 14.41 -5.36
C ILE A 6 7.47 15.95 -5.36
N GLY A 7 7.40 16.53 -6.55
CA GLY A 7 7.56 17.98 -6.72
C GLY A 7 8.94 18.44 -6.22
N GLU A 8 8.95 19.37 -5.29
CA GLU A 8 10.16 19.92 -4.65
C GLU A 8 10.57 19.17 -3.39
N ARG A 9 9.96 18.02 -3.09
CA ARG A 9 10.25 17.25 -1.87
C ARG A 9 10.88 15.92 -2.21
N LEU A 10 11.88 15.52 -1.41
CA LEU A 10 12.38 14.16 -1.34
C LEU A 10 11.57 13.39 -0.30
N ARG A 11 10.81 12.41 -0.74
CA ARG A 11 10.13 11.47 0.15
C ARG A 11 11.01 10.26 0.38
N ILE A 12 11.24 9.96 1.65
CA ILE A 12 12.03 8.81 2.09
C ILE A 12 11.10 7.89 2.87
N ALA A 13 10.98 6.65 2.45
CA ALA A 13 10.11 5.66 3.09
C ALA A 13 10.90 4.39 3.38
N ALA A 14 10.80 3.92 4.61
CA ALA A 14 11.38 2.67 5.08
C ALA A 14 10.58 2.15 6.26
N MET A 15 10.93 0.97 6.68
CA MET A 15 10.42 0.28 7.87
C MET A 15 8.95 -0.11 7.76
N VAL A 16 8.65 -1.26 8.28
CA VAL A 16 7.28 -1.77 8.46
C VAL A 16 7.25 -2.43 9.82
N ASP A 17 6.31 -2.04 10.65
CA ASP A 17 6.11 -2.58 11.98
C ASP A 17 4.76 -3.28 12.08
N ILE A 18 4.73 -4.41 12.80
CA ILE A 18 3.50 -5.14 13.08
C ILE A 18 3.09 -4.78 14.51
N VAL A 19 2.39 -3.66 14.63
CA VAL A 19 2.04 -3.03 15.92
C VAL A 19 0.54 -2.80 16.08
N GLY A 20 -0.27 -3.50 15.30
CA GLY A 20 -1.73 -3.29 15.29
C GLY A 20 -2.08 -1.92 14.71
N PHE A 21 -2.83 -1.11 15.45
CA PHE A 21 -3.27 0.22 15.03
C PHE A 21 -2.47 1.36 15.68
N ASP A 22 -1.29 1.08 16.22
CA ASP A 22 -0.43 2.10 16.82
C ASP A 22 0.33 2.86 15.71
N PRO A 23 0.06 4.17 15.50
CA PRO A 23 0.77 5.01 14.54
C PRO A 23 2.04 5.63 15.16
N GLY A 24 2.49 5.16 16.31
CA GLY A 24 3.64 5.70 17.03
C GLY A 24 4.88 5.77 16.16
N LEU A 25 5.67 6.82 16.38
CA LEU A 25 6.97 7.02 15.74
C LEU A 25 8.08 6.65 16.74
N GLU A 26 8.94 5.71 16.37
CA GLU A 26 10.10 5.32 17.19
C GLU A 26 11.30 6.24 16.86
N PRO A 27 11.69 7.15 17.79
CA PRO A 27 12.69 8.18 17.50
C PRO A 27 14.06 7.61 17.09
N ALA A 28 14.49 6.51 17.72
CA ALA A 28 15.78 5.90 17.40
C ALA A 28 15.83 5.36 15.97
N ARG A 29 14.73 4.77 15.51
CA ARG A 29 14.61 4.25 14.14
C ARG A 29 14.53 5.36 13.10
N LEU A 30 13.82 6.44 13.41
CA LEU A 30 13.78 7.63 12.56
C LEU A 30 15.13 8.31 12.44
N ALA A 31 15.89 8.42 13.55
CA ALA A 31 17.25 8.94 13.54
C ALA A 31 18.17 8.09 12.64
N LEU A 32 18.06 6.76 12.71
CA LEU A 32 18.82 5.86 11.84
C LEU A 32 18.44 6.05 10.36
N LEU A 33 17.13 6.16 10.06
CA LEU A 33 16.66 6.41 8.70
C LEU A 33 17.19 7.73 8.14
N ARG A 34 17.16 8.78 8.96
CA ARG A 34 17.68 10.11 8.60
C ARG A 34 19.18 10.07 8.33
N GLN A 35 19.94 9.35 9.16
CA GLN A 35 21.37 9.17 8.96
C GLN A 35 21.69 8.44 7.66
N GLN A 36 21.01 7.32 7.41
CA GLN A 36 21.18 6.55 6.17
C GLN A 36 20.82 7.36 4.92
N ALA A 37 19.80 8.22 5.04
CA ALA A 37 19.42 9.09 3.93
C ALA A 37 20.50 10.16 3.65
N ARG A 38 21.11 10.75 4.67
CA ARG A 38 22.23 11.68 4.53
C ARG A 38 23.45 11.00 3.90
N ASP A 39 23.75 9.79 4.33
CA ASP A 39 24.90 9.03 3.79
C ASP A 39 24.71 8.68 2.31
N THR A 40 23.45 8.40 1.91
CA THR A 40 23.11 8.05 0.52
C THR A 40 23.06 9.29 -0.39
N PHE A 41 22.46 10.37 0.07
CA PHE A 41 22.28 11.61 -0.67
C PHE A 41 22.65 12.84 0.19
N PRO A 42 23.94 13.12 0.41
CA PRO A 42 24.35 14.20 1.30
C PRO A 42 23.77 15.58 0.96
N GLN A 43 23.46 15.81 -0.31
CA GLN A 43 22.89 17.06 -0.81
C GLN A 43 21.41 16.90 -1.21
N GLY A 44 20.74 15.83 -0.76
CA GLY A 44 19.37 15.49 -1.15
C GLY A 44 18.28 16.40 -0.57
N GLY A 45 18.61 17.19 0.43
CA GLY A 45 17.69 18.11 1.07
C GLY A 45 18.12 18.51 2.47
N ASP A 46 17.30 19.33 3.13
CA ASP A 46 17.47 19.67 4.55
C ASP A 46 16.85 18.55 5.41
N PHE A 47 17.70 17.66 5.90
CA PHE A 47 17.27 16.53 6.71
C PHE A 47 16.90 16.94 8.15
N ASP A 48 17.31 18.12 8.62
CA ASP A 48 16.95 18.62 9.96
C ASP A 48 15.53 19.21 9.95
N ALA A 49 15.11 19.74 8.82
CA ALA A 49 13.74 20.20 8.60
C ALA A 49 12.79 19.07 8.09
N ALA A 50 13.21 17.81 8.14
CA ALA A 50 12.39 16.70 7.68
C ALA A 50 11.13 16.51 8.54
N VAL A 51 9.97 16.37 7.89
CA VAL A 51 8.71 16.04 8.54
C VAL A 51 8.58 14.51 8.62
N GLU A 52 8.52 14.01 9.83
CA GLU A 52 8.34 12.58 10.12
C GLU A 52 6.87 12.20 10.11
N TRP A 53 6.57 11.00 9.66
CA TRP A 53 5.19 10.50 9.61
C TRP A 53 5.17 8.97 9.64
N ALA A 54 4.08 8.42 10.12
CA ALA A 54 3.72 7.02 9.97
C ALA A 54 2.34 6.89 9.34
N GLY A 55 2.05 5.75 8.75
CA GLY A 55 0.75 5.47 8.15
C GLY A 55 0.45 3.99 8.14
N MET A 56 -0.83 3.66 8.27
CA MET A 56 -1.29 2.28 8.23
C MET A 56 -1.18 1.71 6.82
N ARG A 57 -0.61 0.52 6.70
CA ARG A 57 -0.52 -0.20 5.44
C ARG A 57 -1.70 -1.16 5.31
N PRO A 58 -2.55 -1.02 4.30
CA PRO A 58 -3.67 -1.94 4.07
C PRO A 58 -3.14 -3.25 3.50
N ALA A 59 -2.70 -4.16 4.36
CA ALA A 59 -2.17 -5.46 3.98
C ALA A 59 -3.16 -6.57 4.31
N THR A 60 -3.16 -7.62 3.51
CA THR A 60 -3.84 -8.89 3.80
C THR A 60 -2.84 -9.89 4.38
N PRO A 61 -3.28 -10.92 5.12
CA PRO A 61 -2.38 -11.93 5.64
C PRO A 61 -1.58 -12.69 4.56
N THR A 62 -2.12 -12.79 3.37
CA THR A 62 -1.50 -13.49 2.23
C THR A 62 -0.66 -12.57 1.35
N GLY A 63 -0.77 -11.24 1.53
CA GLY A 63 -0.20 -10.25 0.62
C GLY A 63 -0.95 -10.08 -0.70
N VAL A 64 -1.98 -10.90 -0.97
CA VAL A 64 -2.82 -10.81 -2.17
C VAL A 64 -3.97 -9.84 -1.91
N PRO A 65 -4.22 -8.84 -2.78
CA PRO A 65 -5.33 -7.91 -2.59
C PRO A 65 -6.69 -8.61 -2.74
N LEU A 66 -7.72 -8.01 -2.15
CA LEU A 66 -9.10 -8.44 -2.29
C LEU A 66 -9.76 -7.61 -3.38
N VAL A 67 -10.06 -8.23 -4.51
CA VAL A 67 -10.69 -7.57 -5.66
C VAL A 67 -11.89 -8.39 -6.12
N GLY A 68 -13.10 -7.83 -5.99
CA GLY A 68 -14.33 -8.51 -6.42
C GLY A 68 -15.51 -8.29 -5.48
N ASN A 69 -16.53 -9.14 -5.60
CA ASN A 69 -17.73 -9.06 -4.78
C ASN A 69 -17.44 -9.44 -3.32
N GLY A 70 -17.87 -8.62 -2.38
CA GLY A 70 -17.65 -8.78 -0.94
C GLY A 70 -18.71 -9.64 -0.22
N GLY A 71 -19.49 -10.44 -0.92
CA GLY A 71 -20.51 -11.32 -0.34
C GLY A 71 -21.89 -10.66 -0.13
N TYR A 72 -22.02 -9.37 -0.41
CA TYR A 72 -23.30 -8.66 -0.40
C TYR A 72 -23.64 -8.13 -1.80
N ARG A 73 -24.92 -7.97 -2.09
CA ARG A 73 -25.43 -7.62 -3.43
C ARG A 73 -24.73 -6.42 -4.07
N ASN A 74 -24.43 -5.39 -3.30
CA ASN A 74 -23.88 -4.13 -3.81
C ASN A 74 -22.51 -3.78 -3.18
N LEU A 75 -21.85 -4.75 -2.56
CA LEU A 75 -20.54 -4.56 -1.96
C LEU A 75 -19.45 -5.10 -2.90
N TRP A 76 -18.58 -4.21 -3.35
CA TRP A 76 -17.44 -4.55 -4.19
C TRP A 76 -16.16 -4.12 -3.48
N LEU A 77 -15.18 -4.98 -3.47
CA LEU A 77 -13.91 -4.80 -2.78
C LEU A 77 -12.80 -4.50 -3.79
N ASN A 78 -11.95 -3.55 -3.47
CA ASN A 78 -10.68 -3.29 -4.15
C ASN A 78 -9.69 -2.75 -3.11
N LEU A 79 -9.16 -3.63 -2.27
CA LEU A 79 -8.41 -3.25 -1.08
C LEU A 79 -7.30 -4.25 -0.74
N GLY A 80 -6.48 -3.91 0.25
CA GLY A 80 -5.46 -4.83 0.75
C GLY A 80 -4.21 -4.93 -0.13
N HIS A 81 -3.92 -3.94 -0.97
CA HIS A 81 -2.82 -3.96 -1.94
C HIS A 81 -1.42 -3.76 -1.32
N GLY A 82 -1.32 -3.60 -0.01
CA GLY A 82 -0.03 -3.43 0.67
C GLY A 82 0.78 -2.24 0.14
N ALA A 83 2.01 -2.49 -0.26
CA ALA A 83 2.91 -1.47 -0.82
C ALA A 83 2.63 -1.12 -2.28
N LEU A 84 1.87 -1.96 -3.00
CA LEU A 84 1.73 -1.89 -4.45
C LEU A 84 0.42 -1.24 -4.91
N GLY A 85 -0.37 -0.67 -3.99
CA GLY A 85 -1.69 -0.14 -4.31
C GLY A 85 -1.69 0.88 -5.44
N PHE A 86 -0.77 1.81 -5.45
CA PHE A 86 -0.64 2.79 -6.53
C PHE A 86 -0.27 2.14 -7.87
N THR A 87 0.70 1.23 -7.84
CA THR A 87 1.17 0.50 -9.03
C THR A 87 0.06 -0.34 -9.66
N LEU A 88 -0.76 -0.99 -8.83
CA LEU A 88 -1.81 -1.89 -9.27
C LEU A 88 -3.16 -1.20 -9.52
N ALA A 89 -3.29 0.10 -9.19
CA ALA A 89 -4.56 0.81 -9.17
C ALA A 89 -5.35 0.71 -10.50
N CYS A 90 -4.69 0.96 -11.63
CA CYS A 90 -5.36 0.91 -12.93
C CYS A 90 -5.80 -0.51 -13.30
N GLY A 91 -4.96 -1.51 -13.04
CA GLY A 91 -5.25 -2.91 -13.34
C GLY A 91 -6.39 -3.47 -12.48
N SER A 92 -6.30 -3.27 -11.17
CA SER A 92 -7.33 -3.73 -10.25
C SER A 92 -8.66 -2.98 -10.41
N GLY A 93 -8.60 -1.67 -10.71
CA GLY A 93 -9.79 -0.88 -11.02
C GLY A 93 -10.48 -1.35 -12.29
N ARG A 94 -9.72 -1.65 -13.36
CA ARG A 94 -10.28 -2.23 -14.60
C ARG A 94 -10.92 -3.58 -14.33
N LEU A 95 -10.22 -4.47 -13.63
CA LEU A 95 -10.73 -5.79 -13.29
C LEU A 95 -12.04 -5.69 -12.51
N LEU A 96 -12.12 -4.82 -11.51
CA LEU A 96 -13.35 -4.62 -10.76
C LEU A 96 -14.48 -4.08 -11.63
N ALA A 97 -14.20 -3.15 -12.53
CA ALA A 97 -15.19 -2.62 -13.47
C ALA A 97 -15.71 -3.70 -14.44
N GLU A 98 -14.85 -4.62 -14.89
CA GLU A 98 -15.24 -5.76 -15.71
C GLU A 98 -16.21 -6.67 -14.93
N GLN A 99 -15.90 -6.99 -13.67
CA GLN A 99 -16.76 -7.82 -12.81
C GLN A 99 -18.12 -7.16 -12.52
N ILE A 100 -18.13 -5.88 -12.15
CA ILE A 100 -19.37 -5.11 -11.92
C ILE A 100 -20.24 -5.09 -13.20
N GLY A 101 -19.59 -4.88 -14.35
CA GLY A 101 -20.25 -4.87 -15.66
C GLY A 101 -20.57 -6.25 -16.21
N ARG A 102 -20.34 -7.33 -15.46
CA ARG A 102 -20.56 -8.73 -15.87
C ARG A 102 -19.84 -9.09 -17.17
N ARG A 103 -18.68 -8.49 -17.40
CA ARG A 103 -17.80 -8.82 -18.53
C ARG A 103 -16.79 -9.88 -18.09
N PRO A 104 -16.34 -10.75 -18.99
CA PRO A 104 -15.26 -11.67 -18.69
C PRO A 104 -14.03 -10.91 -18.18
N PRO A 105 -13.41 -11.32 -17.06
CA PRO A 105 -12.20 -10.72 -16.58
C PRO A 105 -11.05 -10.85 -17.60
N SER A 106 -10.25 -9.81 -17.74
CA SER A 106 -9.10 -9.81 -18.67
C SER A 106 -7.89 -10.59 -18.13
N ILE A 107 -7.93 -10.99 -16.85
CA ILE A 107 -6.88 -11.79 -16.19
C ILE A 107 -7.52 -12.87 -15.31
N ASP A 108 -6.72 -13.86 -14.92
CA ASP A 108 -7.14 -14.85 -13.93
C ASP A 108 -7.40 -14.17 -12.57
N THR A 109 -8.58 -14.41 -12.02
CA THR A 109 -9.05 -13.85 -10.74
C THR A 109 -8.96 -14.84 -9.58
N SER A 110 -8.44 -16.04 -9.83
CA SER A 110 -8.30 -17.06 -8.80
C SER A 110 -7.44 -16.54 -7.63
N GLY A 111 -7.92 -16.69 -6.41
CA GLY A 111 -7.22 -16.25 -5.21
C GLY A 111 -7.36 -14.76 -4.84
N LEU A 112 -8.03 -13.93 -5.65
CA LEU A 112 -8.24 -12.50 -5.33
C LEU A 112 -9.33 -12.25 -4.26
N LEU A 113 -10.12 -13.26 -3.93
CA LEU A 113 -11.09 -13.19 -2.84
C LEU A 113 -10.82 -14.31 -1.84
N PRO A 114 -11.12 -14.10 -0.55
CA PRO A 114 -11.04 -15.15 0.44
C PRO A 114 -11.96 -16.33 0.06
N ARG A 115 -11.50 -17.56 0.27
CA ARG A 115 -12.36 -18.74 0.13
C ARG A 115 -13.54 -18.59 1.09
N GLY A 116 -14.77 -18.61 0.57
CA GLY A 116 -15.99 -18.43 1.36
C GLY A 116 -16.62 -17.03 1.30
N ALA A 117 -15.95 -16.02 0.75
CA ALA A 117 -16.56 -14.69 0.56
C ALA A 117 -17.72 -14.67 -0.45
N LEU A 118 -17.91 -15.76 -1.19
CA LEU A 118 -18.95 -15.90 -2.22
C LEU A 118 -20.04 -16.94 -1.84
N ALA A 119 -20.03 -17.45 -0.59
CA ALA A 119 -21.05 -18.37 -0.11
C ALA A 119 -22.14 -17.59 0.63
N GLY A 120 -23.02 -16.93 -0.12
CA GLY A 120 -24.22 -16.25 0.37
C GLY A 120 -25.18 -16.04 -0.76
#